data_8bca028ab2fb231c73d6ede4cc999870
#
_entry.id   8bca028ab2fb231c73d6ede4cc999870
#
_cell.length_a   1.000
_cell.length_b   1.000
_cell.length_c   1.000
_cell.angle_alpha   90.00
_cell.angle_beta   90.00
_cell.angle_gamma   90.00
#
_symmetry.space_group_name_H-M   'P 1'
#
loop_
_entity.id
_entity.type
_entity.pdbx_description
1 polymer ?
#
loop_
_entity_poly.entity_id
_entity_poly.type
_entity_poly.pdbx_seq_one_letter_code
_entity_poly.pdbx_strand_id
1 'polypeptide(L)'
;LSGGHKTRVALAKLLISNPDIIMLDEPTNHLDMDSIAWLENYLLTYNGSVLIVAHDRYFLDKIVTKIIEIDNSAVTVFSGNYTDYAAKKAVLRNMKLKEYLNQQRDIKHQQEVITKLKQFNREKSIKRAESREKMLDKMELVDKPTELNDKMHIRLDPKVVSGNDVLTVKDLSKSFGDNFLFSGLDFEIKRGERVALIGNNGTGKTTILKIINGLIPADYGEITLGSKVTIGYYDQEHHVLDPDKTLFEEIQDAYPDLNNTQIR
;
A
#
# COMPACT_ATOMS: atom_id res chain seq x y z
N LEU A 1 2.93 -28.71 -4.99
CA LEU A 1 1.81 -27.77 -5.12
C LEU A 1 2.37 -26.37 -4.98
N SER A 2 2.13 -25.48 -5.95
CA SER A 2 2.46 -24.05 -5.86
C SER A 2 1.67 -23.40 -4.71
N GLY A 3 2.17 -22.28 -4.18
CA GLY A 3 1.49 -21.54 -3.09
C GLY A 3 0.01 -21.28 -3.41
N GLY A 4 -0.29 -20.84 -4.64
CA GLY A 4 -1.67 -20.59 -5.08
C GLY A 4 -2.58 -21.83 -5.08
N HIS A 5 -2.05 -23.01 -5.37
CA HIS A 5 -2.84 -24.26 -5.28
C HIS A 5 -3.18 -24.63 -3.83
N LYS A 6 -2.25 -24.43 -2.90
CA LYS A 6 -2.50 -24.69 -1.48
C LYS A 6 -3.59 -23.77 -0.94
N THR A 7 -3.52 -22.48 -1.27
CA THR A 7 -4.52 -21.48 -0.87
C THR A 7 -5.91 -21.82 -1.41
N ARG A 8 -6.02 -22.20 -2.69
CA ARG A 8 -7.31 -22.61 -3.30
C ARG A 8 -7.90 -23.83 -2.62
N VAL A 9 -7.09 -24.87 -2.33
CA VAL A 9 -7.57 -26.07 -1.64
C VAL A 9 -8.03 -25.77 -0.22
N ALA A 10 -7.27 -24.95 0.52
CA ALA A 10 -7.66 -24.52 1.87
C ALA A 10 -8.96 -23.73 1.87
N LEU A 11 -9.10 -22.80 0.95
CA LEU A 11 -10.32 -22.01 0.75
C LEU A 11 -11.51 -22.89 0.38
N ALA A 12 -11.35 -23.78 -0.60
CA ALA A 12 -12.40 -24.73 -1.01
C ALA A 12 -12.87 -25.60 0.16
N LYS A 13 -11.94 -26.12 0.97
CA LYS A 13 -12.27 -26.89 2.17
C LYS A 13 -13.11 -26.09 3.17
N LEU A 14 -12.76 -24.82 3.41
CA LEU A 14 -13.51 -23.93 4.28
C LEU A 14 -14.93 -23.70 3.74
N LEU A 15 -15.05 -23.38 2.45
CA LEU A 15 -16.33 -23.04 1.83
C LEU A 15 -17.28 -24.23 1.73
N ILE A 16 -16.77 -25.46 1.51
CA ILE A 16 -17.58 -26.70 1.49
C ILE A 16 -18.18 -26.99 2.87
N SER A 17 -17.50 -26.59 3.96
CA SER A 17 -18.02 -26.82 5.33
C SER A 17 -19.24 -25.95 5.66
N ASN A 18 -19.54 -24.92 4.85
CA ASN A 18 -20.68 -24.02 4.94
C ASN A 18 -20.96 -23.54 6.38
N PRO A 19 -20.00 -22.92 7.09
CA PRO A 19 -20.14 -22.48 8.47
C PRO A 19 -21.05 -21.26 8.58
N ASP A 20 -21.61 -20.95 9.74
CA ASP A 20 -22.44 -19.76 9.97
C ASP A 20 -21.66 -18.45 9.79
N ILE A 21 -20.35 -18.46 10.04
CA ILE A 21 -19.45 -17.33 9.84
C ILE A 21 -18.17 -17.77 9.16
N ILE A 22 -17.75 -17.01 8.14
CA ILE A 22 -16.46 -17.17 7.45
C ILE A 22 -15.56 -16.02 7.87
N MET A 23 -14.33 -16.33 8.28
CA MET A 23 -13.27 -15.35 8.56
C MET A 23 -12.18 -15.50 7.50
N LEU A 24 -11.87 -14.43 6.79
CA LEU A 24 -10.88 -14.41 5.71
C LEU A 24 -9.82 -13.33 6.00
N ASP A 25 -8.57 -13.73 6.03
CA ASP A 25 -7.43 -12.83 6.14
C ASP A 25 -6.66 -12.83 4.81
N GLU A 26 -6.65 -11.65 4.16
CA GLU A 26 -6.05 -11.41 2.85
C GLU A 26 -6.36 -12.51 1.79
N PRO A 27 -7.65 -12.85 1.56
CA PRO A 27 -8.04 -14.00 0.74
C PRO A 27 -7.68 -13.86 -0.73
N THR A 28 -7.44 -12.65 -1.21
CA THR A 28 -7.06 -12.34 -2.60
C THR A 28 -5.59 -12.58 -2.87
N ASN A 29 -4.75 -12.69 -1.84
CA ASN A 29 -3.33 -12.94 -2.00
C ASN A 29 -3.09 -14.31 -2.67
N HIS A 30 -2.22 -14.31 -3.66
CA HIS A 30 -1.86 -15.51 -4.45
C HIS A 30 -2.98 -16.11 -5.31
N LEU A 31 -4.15 -15.49 -5.38
CA LEU A 31 -5.21 -15.86 -6.32
C LEU A 31 -4.98 -15.17 -7.68
N ASP A 32 -5.37 -15.82 -8.75
CA ASP A 32 -5.49 -15.19 -10.06
C ASP A 32 -6.86 -14.52 -10.22
N MET A 33 -7.02 -13.72 -11.27
CA MET A 33 -8.22 -12.92 -11.51
C MET A 33 -9.49 -13.77 -11.58
N ASP A 34 -9.42 -14.95 -12.21
CA ASP A 34 -10.57 -15.86 -12.33
C ASP A 34 -10.97 -16.42 -10.96
N SER A 35 -10.00 -16.75 -10.11
CA SER A 35 -10.25 -17.23 -8.75
C SER A 35 -10.80 -16.13 -7.85
N ILE A 36 -10.35 -14.89 -8.00
CA ILE A 36 -10.90 -13.73 -7.28
C ILE A 36 -12.36 -13.50 -7.71
N ALA A 37 -12.64 -13.48 -9.01
CA ALA A 37 -14.01 -13.32 -9.52
C ALA A 37 -14.95 -14.44 -9.04
N TRP A 38 -14.46 -15.67 -9.00
CA TRP A 38 -15.21 -16.80 -8.44
C TRP A 38 -15.50 -16.60 -6.94
N LEU A 39 -14.48 -16.20 -6.14
CA LEU A 39 -14.63 -15.94 -4.71
C LEU A 39 -15.61 -14.81 -4.45
N GLU A 40 -15.54 -13.70 -5.20
CA GLU A 40 -16.50 -12.60 -5.14
C GLU A 40 -17.93 -13.10 -5.30
N ASN A 41 -18.20 -13.85 -6.39
CA ASN A 41 -19.53 -14.38 -6.67
C ASN A 41 -20.01 -15.35 -5.58
N TYR A 42 -19.14 -16.18 -5.05
CA TYR A 42 -19.49 -17.09 -3.96
C TYR A 42 -19.88 -16.31 -2.70
N LEU A 43 -19.07 -15.31 -2.28
CA LEU A 43 -19.33 -14.54 -1.08
C LEU A 43 -20.58 -13.66 -1.19
N LEU A 44 -20.91 -13.16 -2.38
CA LEU A 44 -22.16 -12.43 -2.63
C LEU A 44 -23.42 -13.29 -2.47
N THR A 45 -23.32 -14.58 -2.75
CA THR A 45 -24.44 -15.53 -2.64
C THR A 45 -24.45 -16.30 -1.31
N TYR A 46 -23.45 -16.08 -0.47
CA TYR A 46 -23.31 -16.80 0.79
C TYR A 46 -24.35 -16.30 1.82
N ASN A 47 -25.08 -17.25 2.44
CA ASN A 47 -26.15 -16.92 3.38
C ASN A 47 -25.69 -16.65 4.81
N GLY A 48 -24.44 -17.01 5.17
CA GLY A 48 -23.85 -16.78 6.48
C GLY A 48 -23.20 -15.40 6.58
N SER A 49 -22.60 -15.11 7.72
CA SER A 49 -21.84 -13.89 7.95
C SER A 49 -20.40 -14.02 7.45
N VAL A 50 -19.83 -12.93 6.96
CA VAL A 50 -18.44 -12.90 6.49
C VAL A 50 -17.69 -11.76 7.17
N LEU A 51 -16.52 -12.08 7.75
CA LEU A 51 -15.55 -11.11 8.27
C LEU A 51 -14.29 -11.19 7.43
N ILE A 52 -13.90 -10.06 6.83
CA ILE A 52 -12.77 -10.01 5.88
C ILE A 52 -11.77 -8.96 6.35
N VAL A 53 -10.49 -9.32 6.32
CA VAL A 53 -9.36 -8.40 6.33
C VAL A 53 -8.76 -8.45 4.92
N ALA A 54 -8.70 -7.31 4.23
CA ALA A 54 -8.10 -7.22 2.90
C ALA A 54 -7.63 -5.81 2.58
N HIS A 55 -6.63 -5.72 1.71
CA HIS A 55 -6.11 -4.46 1.16
C HIS A 55 -6.68 -4.14 -0.22
N ASP A 56 -7.33 -5.08 -0.87
CA ASP A 56 -7.96 -4.90 -2.19
C ASP A 56 -9.28 -4.13 -2.06
N ARG A 57 -9.22 -2.86 -2.46
CA ARG A 57 -10.36 -1.94 -2.39
C ARG A 57 -11.51 -2.36 -3.30
N TYR A 58 -11.22 -2.93 -4.48
CA TYR A 58 -12.23 -3.38 -5.43
C TYR A 58 -12.98 -4.60 -4.91
N PHE A 59 -12.24 -5.54 -4.34
CA PHE A 59 -12.81 -6.71 -3.69
C PHE A 59 -13.73 -6.31 -2.53
N LEU A 60 -13.26 -5.42 -1.64
CA LEU A 60 -14.05 -4.94 -0.52
C LEU A 60 -15.29 -4.16 -0.98
N ASP A 61 -15.16 -3.32 -2.00
CA ASP A 61 -16.28 -2.48 -2.48
C ASP A 61 -17.46 -3.31 -2.99
N LYS A 62 -17.18 -4.48 -3.57
CA LYS A 62 -18.22 -5.40 -4.07
C LYS A 62 -18.92 -6.20 -2.98
N ILE A 63 -18.22 -6.60 -1.93
CA ILE A 63 -18.69 -7.64 -1.01
C ILE A 63 -19.18 -7.06 0.30
N VAL A 64 -18.51 -6.03 0.84
CA VAL A 64 -18.78 -5.58 2.20
C VAL A 64 -19.96 -4.62 2.26
N THR A 65 -20.75 -4.76 3.33
CA THR A 65 -21.86 -3.86 3.68
C THR A 65 -21.57 -3.03 4.91
N LYS A 66 -20.45 -3.30 5.58
CA LYS A 66 -20.00 -2.61 6.79
C LYS A 66 -18.48 -2.68 6.87
N ILE A 67 -17.84 -1.58 7.27
CA ILE A 67 -16.39 -1.51 7.49
C ILE A 67 -16.11 -1.16 8.94
N ILE A 68 -15.20 -1.90 9.55
CA ILE A 68 -14.65 -1.63 10.88
C ILE A 68 -13.24 -1.12 10.66
N GLU A 69 -13.01 0.14 10.96
CA GLU A 69 -11.70 0.76 10.90
C GLU A 69 -11.05 0.75 12.28
N ILE A 70 -9.79 0.32 12.35
CA ILE A 70 -8.95 0.39 13.53
C ILE A 70 -7.84 1.39 13.21
N ASP A 71 -7.87 2.56 13.85
CA ASP A 71 -6.88 3.62 13.64
C ASP A 71 -6.54 4.27 15.00
N ASN A 72 -5.23 4.45 15.28
CA ASN A 72 -4.74 5.07 16.51
C ASN A 72 -5.41 4.54 17.79
N SER A 73 -5.52 3.22 17.94
CA SER A 73 -6.17 2.52 19.05
C SER A 73 -7.67 2.81 19.21
N ALA A 74 -8.29 3.48 18.24
CA ALA A 74 -9.73 3.71 18.19
C ALA A 74 -10.38 2.80 17.13
N VAL A 75 -11.60 2.37 17.43
CA VAL A 75 -12.40 1.56 16.50
C VAL A 75 -13.59 2.38 16.04
N THR A 76 -13.76 2.50 14.74
CA THR A 76 -14.91 3.20 14.14
C THR A 76 -15.62 2.28 13.15
N VAL A 77 -16.95 2.25 13.22
CA VAL A 77 -17.79 1.43 12.36
C VAL A 77 -18.51 2.29 11.34
N PHE A 78 -18.38 1.92 10.07
CA PHE A 78 -19.04 2.58 8.95
C PHE A 78 -20.00 1.60 8.26
N SER A 79 -21.23 2.01 8.05
CA SER A 79 -22.20 1.27 7.21
C SER A 79 -21.99 1.64 5.75
N GLY A 80 -22.06 0.65 4.87
CA GLY A 80 -21.83 0.79 3.43
C GLY A 80 -20.59 0.04 2.95
N ASN A 81 -20.32 0.14 1.65
CA ASN A 81 -19.16 -0.45 1.00
C ASN A 81 -17.89 0.41 1.18
N TYR A 82 -16.80 0.05 0.50
CA TYR A 82 -15.53 0.77 0.62
C TYR A 82 -15.61 2.21 0.09
N THR A 83 -16.34 2.44 -1.00
CA THR A 83 -16.57 3.78 -1.57
C THR A 83 -17.32 4.69 -0.59
N ASP A 84 -18.38 4.18 0.03
CA ASP A 84 -19.14 4.91 1.06
C ASP A 84 -18.27 5.24 2.29
N TYR A 85 -17.46 4.28 2.74
CA TYR A 85 -16.50 4.47 3.82
C TYR A 85 -15.50 5.59 3.50
N ALA A 86 -14.87 5.55 2.31
CA ALA A 86 -13.88 6.54 1.90
C ALA A 86 -14.48 7.96 1.87
N ALA A 87 -15.70 8.09 1.35
CA ALA A 87 -16.42 9.36 1.34
C ALA A 87 -16.73 9.87 2.75
N LYS A 88 -17.26 9.02 3.63
CA LYS A 88 -17.56 9.37 5.03
C LYS A 88 -16.30 9.74 5.80
N LYS A 89 -15.21 8.98 5.64
CA LYS A 89 -13.92 9.26 6.26
C LYS A 89 -13.36 10.62 5.82
N ALA A 90 -13.45 10.95 4.54
CA ALA A 90 -13.01 12.25 4.02
C ALA A 90 -13.80 13.42 4.65
N VAL A 91 -15.12 13.28 4.79
CA VAL A 91 -15.97 14.29 5.46
C VAL A 91 -15.58 14.45 6.93
N LEU A 92 -15.46 13.36 7.68
CA LEU A 92 -15.08 13.40 9.10
C LEU A 92 -13.70 14.04 9.31
N ARG A 93 -12.74 13.71 8.44
CA ARG A 93 -11.40 14.30 8.48
C ARG A 93 -11.45 15.81 8.23
N ASN A 94 -12.21 16.26 7.23
CA ASN A 94 -12.35 17.67 6.92
C ASN A 94 -13.03 18.44 8.07
N MET A 95 -14.00 17.81 8.74
CA MET A 95 -14.64 18.38 9.94
C MET A 95 -13.63 18.54 11.08
N LYS A 96 -12.88 17.49 11.41
CA LYS A 96 -11.83 17.54 12.46
C LYS A 96 -10.75 18.57 12.14
N LEU A 97 -10.32 18.65 10.86
CA LEU A 97 -9.35 19.66 10.45
C LEU A 97 -9.89 21.07 10.61
N LYS A 98 -11.13 21.32 10.24
CA LYS A 98 -11.78 22.61 10.41
C LYS A 98 -11.90 22.98 11.89
N GLU A 99 -12.29 22.06 12.72
CA GLU A 99 -12.37 22.22 14.17
C GLU A 99 -11.00 22.58 14.78
N TYR A 100 -9.96 21.82 14.44
CA TYR A 100 -8.58 22.11 14.84
C TYR A 100 -8.15 23.53 14.41
N LEU A 101 -8.35 23.89 13.14
CA LEU A 101 -7.96 25.20 12.62
C LEU A 101 -8.73 26.35 13.28
N ASN A 102 -10.00 26.17 13.60
CA ASN A 102 -10.79 27.15 14.34
C ASN A 102 -10.26 27.32 15.76
N GLN A 103 -10.03 26.21 16.48
CA GLN A 103 -9.46 26.25 17.82
C GLN A 103 -8.08 26.95 17.84
N GLN A 104 -7.22 26.65 16.87
CA GLN A 104 -5.90 27.33 16.77
C GLN A 104 -6.04 28.83 16.55
N ARG A 105 -7.01 29.28 15.75
CA ARG A 105 -7.30 30.73 15.58
C ARG A 105 -7.78 31.36 16.87
N ASP A 106 -8.67 30.70 17.59
CA ASP A 106 -9.20 31.20 18.86
C ASP A 106 -8.09 31.27 19.92
N ILE A 107 -7.24 30.26 20.04
CA ILE A 107 -6.08 30.27 20.92
C ILE A 107 -5.16 31.44 20.61
N LYS A 108 -4.80 31.63 19.34
CA LYS A 108 -3.95 32.71 18.88
C LYS A 108 -4.57 34.08 19.22
N HIS A 109 -5.86 34.26 18.94
CA HIS A 109 -6.57 35.50 19.26
C HIS A 109 -6.58 35.76 20.77
N GLN A 110 -6.84 34.75 21.60
CA GLN A 110 -6.79 34.91 23.07
C GLN A 110 -5.38 35.31 23.56
N GLN A 111 -4.33 34.66 23.00
CA GLN A 111 -2.94 35.04 23.34
C GLN A 111 -2.60 36.47 22.97
N GLU A 112 -3.05 36.98 21.82
CA GLU A 112 -2.89 38.37 21.41
C GLU A 112 -3.60 39.32 22.37
N VAL A 113 -4.82 39.00 22.81
CA VAL A 113 -5.58 39.79 23.79
C VAL A 113 -4.89 39.79 25.13
N ILE A 114 -4.39 38.64 25.61
CA ILE A 114 -3.64 38.51 26.86
C ILE A 114 -2.39 39.38 26.81
N THR A 115 -1.63 39.34 25.72
CA THR A 115 -0.42 40.16 25.52
C THR A 115 -0.74 41.66 25.60
N LYS A 116 -1.79 42.13 24.92
CA LYS A 116 -2.25 43.51 24.98
C LYS A 116 -2.68 43.91 26.37
N LEU A 117 -3.42 43.06 27.08
CA LEU A 117 -3.85 43.37 28.47
C LEU A 117 -2.65 43.51 29.44
N LYS A 118 -1.62 42.69 29.28
CA LYS A 118 -0.38 42.76 30.07
C LYS A 118 0.43 44.06 29.77
N GLN A 119 0.44 44.52 28.52
CA GLN A 119 1.12 45.74 28.12
C GLN A 119 0.54 47.00 28.80
N PHE A 120 -0.76 47.01 29.10
CA PHE A 120 -1.40 48.15 29.79
C PHE A 120 -1.00 48.29 31.26
N ASN A 121 -0.31 47.36 31.86
CA ASN A 121 0.26 47.35 33.23
C ASN A 121 -0.64 47.90 34.33
N ARG A 122 -1.97 47.78 34.20
CA ARG A 122 -2.96 48.17 35.23
C ARG A 122 -3.42 46.90 35.95
N GLU A 123 -3.53 46.95 37.28
CA GLU A 123 -3.92 45.80 38.11
C GLU A 123 -5.19 45.07 37.60
N LYS A 124 -6.21 45.85 37.21
CA LYS A 124 -7.44 45.30 36.63
C LYS A 124 -7.24 44.57 35.28
N SER A 125 -6.29 45.06 34.47
CA SER A 125 -5.93 44.45 33.18
C SER A 125 -5.13 43.17 33.39
N ILE A 126 -4.24 43.13 34.34
CA ILE A 126 -3.45 41.97 34.72
C ILE A 126 -4.39 40.82 35.22
N LYS A 127 -5.31 41.13 36.14
CA LYS A 127 -6.30 40.11 36.62
C LYS A 127 -7.15 39.55 35.49
N ARG A 128 -7.51 40.34 34.49
CA ARG A 128 -8.24 39.87 33.31
C ARG A 128 -7.36 39.00 32.40
N ALA A 129 -6.08 39.31 32.26
CA ALA A 129 -5.14 38.48 31.52
C ALA A 129 -4.96 37.13 32.18
N GLU A 130 -4.74 37.06 33.48
CA GLU A 130 -4.61 35.83 34.25
C GLU A 130 -5.85 34.96 34.20
N SER A 131 -7.05 35.56 34.24
CA SER A 131 -8.30 34.83 34.08
C SER A 131 -8.41 34.16 32.70
N ARG A 132 -7.96 34.82 31.62
CA ARG A 132 -7.95 34.28 30.26
C ARG A 132 -6.87 33.21 30.09
N GLU A 133 -5.70 33.36 30.70
CA GLU A 133 -4.67 32.31 30.73
C GLU A 133 -5.19 31.03 31.37
N LYS A 134 -5.82 31.15 32.53
CA LYS A 134 -6.46 30.00 33.20
C LYS A 134 -7.57 29.34 32.36
N MET A 135 -8.26 30.10 31.50
CA MET A 135 -9.23 29.54 30.56
C MET A 135 -8.52 28.76 29.43
N LEU A 136 -7.43 29.29 28.91
CA LEU A 136 -6.65 28.59 27.87
C LEU A 136 -6.00 27.31 28.42
N ASP A 137 -5.47 27.35 29.65
CA ASP A 137 -4.84 26.19 30.30
C ASP A 137 -5.82 25.04 30.57
N LYS A 138 -7.14 25.35 30.71
CA LYS A 138 -8.19 24.37 30.90
C LYS A 138 -8.86 23.90 29.62
N MET A 139 -8.48 24.48 28.47
CA MET A 139 -9.06 24.11 27.18
C MET A 139 -8.55 22.74 26.75
N GLU A 140 -9.46 21.82 26.46
CA GLU A 140 -9.11 20.56 25.81
C GLU A 140 -8.63 20.85 24.38
N LEU A 141 -7.40 20.46 24.09
CA LEU A 141 -6.83 20.67 22.78
C LEU A 141 -7.32 19.59 21.81
N VAL A 142 -7.79 20.03 20.66
CA VAL A 142 -8.11 19.15 19.54
C VAL A 142 -6.82 18.70 18.90
N ASP A 143 -6.58 17.41 18.82
CA ASP A 143 -5.41 16.85 18.15
C ASP A 143 -5.43 17.18 16.65
N LYS A 144 -4.27 17.57 16.13
CA LYS A 144 -4.11 17.77 14.69
C LYS A 144 -4.41 16.44 13.98
N PRO A 145 -5.40 16.39 13.06
CA PRO A 145 -5.63 15.19 12.28
C PRO A 145 -4.35 14.79 11.56
N THR A 146 -4.00 13.50 11.61
CA THR A 146 -2.82 12.97 10.92
C THR A 146 -2.92 13.32 9.44
N GLU A 147 -1.97 14.05 8.94
CA GLU A 147 -1.85 14.30 7.50
C GLU A 147 -1.51 12.94 6.86
N LEU A 148 -2.45 12.40 6.08
CA LEU A 148 -2.09 11.33 5.17
C LEU A 148 -1.15 11.94 4.15
N ASN A 149 0.13 11.70 4.34
CA ASN A 149 1.12 12.01 3.31
C ASN A 149 0.99 10.92 2.22
N ASP A 150 -0.16 10.95 1.51
CA ASP A 150 -0.46 9.99 0.44
C ASP A 150 0.49 10.13 -0.75
N LYS A 151 1.36 11.13 -0.72
CA LYS A 151 2.30 11.41 -1.81
C LYS A 151 3.71 11.42 -1.26
N MET A 152 4.32 10.26 -1.21
CA MET A 152 5.75 10.16 -1.08
C MET A 152 6.39 10.63 -2.39
N HIS A 153 7.01 11.79 -2.40
CA HIS A 153 7.75 12.30 -3.55
C HIS A 153 9.19 11.77 -3.48
N ILE A 154 9.39 10.52 -3.88
CA ILE A 154 10.73 10.00 -4.13
C ILE A 154 11.12 10.42 -5.56
N ARG A 155 12.13 11.26 -5.70
CA ARG A 155 12.74 11.56 -6.98
C ARG A 155 14.02 10.74 -7.11
N LEU A 156 13.95 9.69 -7.91
CA LEU A 156 15.08 8.84 -8.24
C LEU A 156 15.49 9.14 -9.69
N ASP A 157 16.48 9.99 -9.86
CA ASP A 157 17.05 10.25 -11.18
C ASP A 157 18.10 9.17 -11.49
N PRO A 158 18.06 8.50 -12.66
CA PRO A 158 19.03 7.47 -13.01
C PRO A 158 20.42 8.09 -13.18
N LYS A 159 21.45 7.49 -12.55
CA LYS A 159 22.86 7.92 -12.71
C LYS A 159 23.33 7.84 -14.16
N VAL A 160 22.79 6.90 -14.92
CA VAL A 160 23.09 6.68 -16.34
C VAL A 160 21.81 6.46 -17.11
N VAL A 161 21.61 7.19 -18.19
CA VAL A 161 20.44 7.03 -19.06
C VAL A 161 20.70 5.91 -20.06
N SER A 162 19.83 4.91 -20.12
CA SER A 162 19.87 3.80 -21.09
C SER A 162 19.59 4.26 -22.52
N GLY A 163 19.92 3.41 -23.50
CA GLY A 163 19.42 3.54 -24.86
C GLY A 163 17.89 3.52 -24.95
N ASN A 164 17.35 3.71 -26.14
CA ASN A 164 15.90 3.69 -26.36
C ASN A 164 15.32 2.27 -26.27
N ASP A 165 16.03 1.30 -26.85
CA ASP A 165 15.67 -0.12 -26.77
C ASP A 165 16.25 -0.67 -25.48
N VAL A 166 15.36 -1.13 -24.57
CA VAL A 166 15.75 -1.56 -23.22
C VAL A 166 15.85 -3.07 -23.14
N LEU A 167 14.86 -3.77 -23.66
CA LEU A 167 14.79 -5.22 -23.64
C LEU A 167 14.15 -5.73 -24.93
N THR A 168 14.79 -6.72 -25.55
CA THR A 168 14.23 -7.46 -26.68
C THR A 168 14.25 -8.94 -26.32
N VAL A 169 13.11 -9.58 -26.44
CA VAL A 169 12.92 -11.01 -26.24
C VAL A 169 12.46 -11.61 -27.56
N LYS A 170 13.12 -12.68 -28.01
CA LYS A 170 12.82 -13.37 -29.28
C LYS A 170 12.70 -14.86 -29.07
N ASP A 171 11.60 -15.42 -29.53
CA ASP A 171 11.30 -16.85 -29.58
C ASP A 171 11.53 -17.57 -28.23
N LEU A 172 11.26 -16.85 -27.11
CA LEU A 172 11.54 -17.37 -25.78
C LEU A 172 10.60 -18.54 -25.44
N SER A 173 11.19 -19.66 -25.00
CA SER A 173 10.45 -20.87 -24.67
C SER A 173 10.97 -21.48 -23.38
N LYS A 174 10.07 -22.06 -22.57
CA LYS A 174 10.40 -22.74 -21.31
C LYS A 174 9.43 -23.84 -20.96
N SER A 175 10.02 -24.96 -20.52
CA SER A 175 9.32 -26.10 -19.92
C SER A 175 10.08 -26.61 -18.68
N PHE A 176 9.41 -27.33 -17.81
CA PHE A 176 10.01 -28.03 -16.67
C PHE A 176 9.57 -29.51 -16.74
N GLY A 177 10.47 -30.38 -17.21
CA GLY A 177 10.13 -31.74 -17.53
C GLY A 177 8.97 -31.79 -18.51
N ASP A 178 7.90 -32.52 -18.16
CA ASP A 178 6.71 -32.63 -19.00
C ASP A 178 5.77 -31.41 -18.88
N ASN A 179 6.04 -30.51 -18.00
CA ASN A 179 5.21 -29.31 -17.81
C ASN A 179 5.66 -28.18 -18.74
N PHE A 180 4.95 -28.04 -19.83
CA PHE A 180 5.15 -26.95 -20.80
C PHE A 180 4.56 -25.65 -20.26
N LEU A 181 5.33 -24.56 -20.26
CA LEU A 181 4.87 -23.24 -19.80
C LEU A 181 4.51 -22.30 -20.94
N PHE A 182 5.46 -22.03 -21.83
CA PHE A 182 5.26 -21.15 -22.99
C PHE A 182 6.31 -21.41 -24.07
N SER A 183 6.00 -21.04 -25.33
CA SER A 183 6.93 -21.05 -26.44
C SER A 183 6.67 -19.90 -27.40
N GLY A 184 7.72 -19.51 -28.13
CA GLY A 184 7.62 -18.52 -29.17
C GLY A 184 7.21 -17.14 -28.66
N LEU A 185 7.66 -16.77 -27.44
CA LEU A 185 7.33 -15.48 -26.87
C LEU A 185 8.25 -14.39 -27.42
N ASP A 186 7.66 -13.44 -28.14
CA ASP A 186 8.32 -12.27 -28.69
C ASP A 186 7.76 -10.99 -28.12
N PHE A 187 8.62 -10.11 -27.60
CA PHE A 187 8.24 -8.74 -27.23
C PHE A 187 9.45 -7.84 -27.07
N GLU A 188 9.20 -6.53 -27.14
CA GLU A 188 10.19 -5.47 -26.93
C GLU A 188 9.68 -4.51 -25.86
N ILE A 189 10.63 -3.94 -25.09
CA ILE A 189 10.35 -2.87 -24.13
C ILE A 189 11.29 -1.71 -24.43
N LYS A 190 10.72 -0.54 -24.66
CA LYS A 190 11.43 0.71 -24.90
C LYS A 190 11.52 1.55 -23.63
N ARG A 191 12.46 2.47 -23.60
CA ARG A 191 12.64 3.37 -22.48
C ARG A 191 11.38 4.17 -22.17
N GLY A 192 10.93 4.10 -20.90
CA GLY A 192 9.73 4.77 -20.42
C GLY A 192 8.45 3.97 -20.57
N GLU A 193 8.45 2.83 -21.25
CA GLU A 193 7.29 1.94 -21.31
C GLU A 193 7.06 1.23 -19.98
N ARG A 194 5.78 0.94 -19.71
CA ARG A 194 5.31 0.15 -18.58
C ARG A 194 4.50 -1.02 -19.11
N VAL A 195 5.05 -2.23 -18.97
CA VAL A 195 4.45 -3.45 -19.51
C VAL A 195 3.99 -4.34 -18.38
N ALA A 196 2.76 -4.86 -18.46
CA ALA A 196 2.20 -5.81 -17.51
C ALA A 196 2.13 -7.21 -18.12
N LEU A 197 2.65 -8.20 -17.39
CA LEU A 197 2.45 -9.63 -17.71
C LEU A 197 1.23 -10.14 -16.95
N ILE A 198 0.17 -10.49 -17.68
CA ILE A 198 -1.09 -11.00 -17.11
C ILE A 198 -1.33 -12.46 -17.54
N GLY A 199 -2.07 -13.19 -16.75
CA GLY A 199 -2.41 -14.60 -16.98
C GLY A 199 -2.66 -15.35 -15.68
N ASN A 200 -3.19 -16.55 -15.78
CA ASN A 200 -3.52 -17.40 -14.64
C ASN A 200 -2.28 -17.86 -13.86
N ASN A 201 -2.48 -18.36 -12.65
CA ASN A 201 -1.39 -18.90 -11.85
C ASN A 201 -0.81 -20.16 -12.52
N GLY A 202 0.53 -20.26 -12.50
CA GLY A 202 1.23 -21.37 -13.10
C GLY A 202 1.55 -21.24 -14.60
N THR A 203 1.15 -20.13 -15.26
CA THR A 203 1.43 -19.91 -16.69
C THR A 203 2.87 -19.45 -16.99
N GLY A 204 3.72 -19.32 -15.98
CA GLY A 204 5.12 -18.99 -16.18
C GLY A 204 5.47 -17.50 -16.08
N LYS A 205 4.58 -16.61 -15.62
CA LYS A 205 4.87 -15.14 -15.48
C LYS A 205 6.14 -14.87 -14.68
N THR A 206 6.25 -15.43 -13.49
CA THR A 206 7.44 -15.30 -12.64
C THR A 206 8.67 -15.97 -13.28
N THR A 207 8.48 -17.05 -14.02
CA THR A 207 9.55 -17.73 -14.76
C THR A 207 10.13 -16.83 -15.84
N ILE A 208 9.31 -16.09 -16.59
CA ILE A 208 9.76 -15.10 -17.58
C ILE A 208 10.64 -14.04 -16.89
N LEU A 209 10.19 -13.48 -15.77
CA LEU A 209 10.98 -12.49 -15.02
C LEU A 209 12.31 -13.07 -14.52
N LYS A 210 12.31 -14.31 -14.02
CA LYS A 210 13.52 -14.99 -13.58
C LYS A 210 14.49 -15.29 -14.73
N ILE A 211 13.98 -15.61 -15.93
CA ILE A 211 14.82 -15.81 -17.13
C ILE A 211 15.42 -14.46 -17.57
N ILE A 212 14.63 -13.40 -17.65
CA ILE A 212 15.12 -12.04 -18.02
C ILE A 212 16.22 -11.58 -17.04
N ASN A 213 16.09 -11.91 -15.76
CA ASN A 213 17.08 -11.59 -14.74
C ASN A 213 18.27 -12.57 -14.66
N GLY A 214 18.32 -13.57 -15.55
CA GLY A 214 19.41 -14.55 -15.60
C GLY A 214 19.43 -15.56 -14.45
N LEU A 215 18.37 -15.66 -13.65
CA LEU A 215 18.26 -16.60 -12.52
C LEU A 215 17.93 -18.02 -12.97
N ILE A 216 17.28 -18.16 -14.11
CA ILE A 216 16.90 -19.45 -14.71
C ILE A 216 17.24 -19.38 -16.20
N PRO A 217 17.84 -20.43 -16.80
CA PRO A 217 18.09 -20.49 -18.23
C PRO A 217 16.78 -20.69 -19.01
N ALA A 218 16.68 -20.05 -20.18
CA ALA A 218 15.68 -20.40 -21.18
C ALA A 218 15.99 -21.76 -21.81
N ASP A 219 14.98 -22.46 -22.31
CA ASP A 219 15.20 -23.68 -23.10
C ASP A 219 15.51 -23.30 -24.57
N TYR A 220 14.85 -22.24 -25.04
CA TYR A 220 15.04 -21.69 -26.39
C TYR A 220 14.77 -20.19 -26.40
N GLY A 221 15.32 -19.50 -27.41
CA GLY A 221 15.13 -18.07 -27.60
C GLY A 221 16.28 -17.22 -27.07
N GLU A 222 16.22 -15.93 -27.34
CA GLU A 222 17.27 -14.98 -27.02
C GLU A 222 16.69 -13.77 -26.26
N ILE A 223 17.46 -13.30 -25.29
CA ILE A 223 17.17 -12.07 -24.54
C ILE A 223 18.32 -11.10 -24.74
N THR A 224 18.02 -9.94 -25.30
CA THR A 224 18.99 -8.88 -25.53
C THR A 224 18.64 -7.66 -24.68
N LEU A 225 19.59 -7.23 -23.86
CA LEU A 225 19.49 -5.97 -23.12
C LEU A 225 20.10 -4.85 -23.94
N GLY A 226 19.45 -3.71 -23.94
CA GLY A 226 19.94 -2.50 -24.60
C GLY A 226 21.18 -1.93 -23.93
N SER A 227 21.79 -0.92 -24.57
CA SER A 227 23.00 -0.28 -24.05
C SER A 227 22.76 0.42 -22.72
N LYS A 228 23.64 0.22 -21.75
CA LYS A 228 23.60 0.82 -20.40
C LYS A 228 22.32 0.50 -19.61
N VAL A 229 21.70 -0.62 -19.87
CA VAL A 229 20.53 -1.11 -19.12
C VAL A 229 21.00 -1.87 -17.91
N THR A 230 20.44 -1.53 -16.75
CA THR A 230 20.61 -2.28 -15.50
C THR A 230 19.25 -2.79 -15.06
N ILE A 231 19.15 -4.07 -14.71
CA ILE A 231 17.91 -4.68 -14.24
C ILE A 231 17.88 -4.61 -12.71
N GLY A 232 16.77 -4.10 -12.16
CA GLY A 232 16.39 -4.27 -10.78
C GLY A 232 15.25 -5.30 -10.68
N TYR A 233 15.42 -6.33 -9.88
CA TYR A 233 14.40 -7.36 -9.68
C TYR A 233 13.88 -7.34 -8.24
N TYR A 234 12.56 -7.18 -8.10
CA TYR A 234 11.87 -7.26 -6.81
C TYR A 234 11.13 -8.60 -6.74
N ASP A 235 11.59 -9.50 -5.87
CA ASP A 235 10.99 -10.80 -5.67
C ASP A 235 9.93 -10.76 -4.56
N GLN A 236 8.89 -11.56 -4.72
CA GLN A 236 7.78 -11.66 -3.79
C GLN A 236 8.21 -12.25 -2.42
N GLU A 237 9.25 -13.06 -2.39
CA GLU A 237 9.72 -13.76 -1.19
C GLU A 237 10.75 -12.98 -0.38
N HIS A 238 11.20 -11.80 -0.85
CA HIS A 238 12.13 -10.90 -0.14
C HIS A 238 13.39 -11.53 0.44
N HIS A 239 13.91 -12.59 -0.18
CA HIS A 239 15.12 -13.30 0.28
C HIS A 239 16.42 -12.46 0.28
N VAL A 240 16.33 -11.21 -0.20
CA VAL A 240 17.47 -10.30 -0.33
C VAL A 240 17.77 -9.56 0.97
N LEU A 241 16.83 -9.52 1.91
CA LEU A 241 16.98 -8.77 3.16
C LEU A 241 17.65 -9.59 4.25
N ASP A 242 18.57 -8.98 4.99
CA ASP A 242 19.23 -9.57 6.14
C ASP A 242 18.36 -9.35 7.40
N PRO A 243 17.81 -10.42 8.02
CA PRO A 243 16.93 -10.28 9.18
C PRO A 243 17.62 -9.72 10.43
N ASP A 244 18.97 -9.76 10.49
CA ASP A 244 19.75 -9.29 11.63
C ASP A 244 20.09 -7.79 11.54
N LYS A 245 19.78 -7.12 10.40
CA LYS A 245 20.05 -5.70 10.19
C LYS A 245 18.82 -4.84 10.43
N THR A 246 19.07 -3.59 10.83
CA THR A 246 18.03 -2.56 10.80
C THR A 246 17.76 -2.09 9.38
N LEU A 247 16.58 -1.51 9.11
CA LEU A 247 16.23 -0.95 7.80
C LEU A 247 17.25 0.08 7.31
N PHE A 248 17.84 0.83 8.24
CA PHE A 248 18.85 1.83 7.93
C PHE A 248 20.18 1.19 7.48
N GLU A 249 20.65 0.19 8.22
CA GLU A 249 21.90 -0.54 7.91
C GLU A 249 21.77 -1.29 6.58
N GLU A 250 20.64 -1.90 6.31
CA GLU A 250 20.38 -2.60 5.05
C GLU A 250 20.52 -1.69 3.82
N ILE A 251 19.96 -0.48 3.90
CA ILE A 251 20.07 0.51 2.81
C ILE A 251 21.48 1.10 2.74
N GLN A 252 22.10 1.38 3.90
CA GLN A 252 23.44 1.98 3.96
C GLN A 252 24.50 1.06 3.39
N ASP A 253 24.43 -0.25 3.68
CA ASP A 253 25.38 -1.24 3.20
C ASP A 253 25.23 -1.48 1.68
N ALA A 254 23.99 -1.47 1.18
CA ALA A 254 23.71 -1.59 -0.24
C ALA A 254 24.11 -0.35 -1.05
N TYR A 255 24.05 0.84 -0.43
CA TYR A 255 24.32 2.14 -1.08
C TYR A 255 25.19 3.04 -0.19
N PRO A 256 26.50 2.75 -0.03
CA PRO A 256 27.40 3.52 0.85
C PRO A 256 27.54 4.99 0.48
N ASP A 257 27.26 5.35 -0.77
CA ASP A 257 27.36 6.72 -1.29
C ASP A 257 26.20 7.63 -0.86
N LEU A 258 25.14 7.07 -0.27
CA LEU A 258 23.99 7.86 0.19
C LEU A 258 24.27 8.47 1.56
N ASN A 259 23.86 9.73 1.73
CA ASN A 259 23.95 10.37 3.04
C ASN A 259 22.73 9.99 3.92
N ASN A 260 22.86 10.19 5.25
CA ASN A 260 21.83 9.81 6.22
C ASN A 260 20.44 10.46 5.95
N THR A 261 20.40 11.63 5.29
CA THR A 261 19.15 12.31 4.93
C THR A 261 18.48 11.64 3.75
N GLN A 262 19.26 11.06 2.84
CA GLN A 262 18.74 10.34 1.67
C GLN A 262 18.26 8.93 2.01
N ILE A 263 18.85 8.31 3.06
CA ILE A 263 18.46 6.99 3.54
C ILE A 263 17.16 7.05 4.36
N ARG A 264 16.93 8.14 5.10
CA ARG A 264 15.69 8.41 5.88
C ARG A 264 14.55 8.95 5.03
#